data_26920be17fe8a40be21b938817c06b9c
#
_entry.id   26920be17fe8a40be21b938817c06b9c
#
_cell.length_a   1.000
_cell.length_b   1.000
_cell.length_c   1.000
_cell.angle_alpha   90.00
_cell.angle_beta   90.00
_cell.angle_gamma   90.00
#
_symmetry.space_group_name_H-M   'P 1'
#
loop_
_entity.id
_entity.type
_entity.pdbx_description
1 polymer ?
#
loop_
_entity_poly.entity_id
_entity_poly.type
_entity_poly.pdbx_seq_one_letter_code
_entity_poly.pdbx_strand_id
1 'polypeptide(L)'
;MNAKLSFGAIALIAALGACSQKAQDTTTNAVTDIGSDVGNATSGAIDAAGNATGNALDAAGDALNPTPTGQEFADKAAKSDAFEIAAANLAKTNADSAEVKKFAATMIEAHTGSTAKIKAAAAKATPAIKPDPMLTSDQQSKLDDLAKLKGADFDKAYIDNQVSAHEDALSLMKNYADNGDTPSLKAAAGEIAPVVQKHLDMAKALKK
;
A
#
# COMPACT_ATOMS: atom_id res chain seq x y z
N MET A 1 51.67 4.51 20.53
CA MET A 1 51.66 4.52 19.05
C MET A 1 50.35 5.13 18.62
N ASN A 2 50.38 6.42 18.23
CA ASN A 2 49.22 7.21 17.91
C ASN A 2 49.01 7.20 16.40
N ALA A 3 47.92 6.67 15.91
CA ALA A 3 47.50 6.81 14.51
C ALA A 3 46.35 7.83 14.43
N LYS A 4 46.65 9.01 13.90
CA LYS A 4 45.68 10.05 13.57
C LYS A 4 45.06 9.69 12.23
N LEU A 5 43.72 9.53 12.18
CA LEU A 5 42.95 9.45 10.94
C LEU A 5 42.44 10.85 10.58
N SER A 6 42.90 11.33 9.44
CA SER A 6 42.50 12.60 8.84
C SER A 6 41.10 12.48 8.23
N PHE A 7 40.22 13.39 8.61
CA PHE A 7 38.95 13.63 7.91
C PHE A 7 39.21 14.41 6.63
N GLY A 8 38.96 13.79 5.47
CA GLY A 8 38.88 14.45 4.18
C GLY A 8 37.44 14.94 3.95
N ALA A 9 37.25 16.24 4.03
CA ALA A 9 36.00 16.89 3.65
C ALA A 9 35.91 16.93 2.11
N ILE A 10 34.93 16.27 1.52
CA ILE A 10 34.55 16.45 0.13
C ILE A 10 33.44 17.49 0.10
N ALA A 11 33.79 18.70 -0.30
CA ALA A 11 32.85 19.75 -0.65
C ALA A 11 32.29 19.46 -2.04
N LEU A 12 31.02 19.09 -2.14
CA LEU A 12 30.30 19.08 -3.40
C LEU A 12 29.53 20.37 -3.55
N ILE A 13 30.08 21.23 -4.38
CA ILE A 13 29.58 22.58 -4.63
C ILE A 13 28.44 22.52 -5.64
N ALA A 14 27.38 23.20 -5.29
CA ALA A 14 26.26 23.62 -6.10
C ALA A 14 26.64 24.18 -7.48
N ALA A 15 26.07 23.60 -8.51
CA ALA A 15 25.97 24.17 -9.85
C ALA A 15 24.56 23.98 -10.40
N LEU A 16 23.57 24.56 -9.73
CA LEU A 16 22.18 24.62 -10.17
C LEU A 16 21.61 26.03 -9.94
N GLY A 17 22.22 27.01 -10.58
CA GLY A 17 21.82 28.41 -10.38
C GLY A 17 21.90 29.32 -11.60
N ALA A 18 21.98 28.81 -12.83
CA ALA A 18 22.19 29.68 -13.99
C ALA A 18 21.27 29.45 -15.20
N CYS A 19 20.22 28.61 -15.13
CA CYS A 19 19.32 28.38 -16.26
C CYS A 19 17.88 28.93 -16.08
N SER A 20 17.56 29.55 -14.97
CA SER A 20 16.15 29.97 -14.72
C SER A 20 15.79 31.39 -15.16
N GLN A 21 16.77 32.27 -15.44
CA GLN A 21 16.44 33.66 -15.79
C GLN A 21 16.39 33.97 -17.29
N LYS A 22 16.92 33.10 -18.15
CA LYS A 22 16.90 33.33 -19.61
C LYS A 22 15.71 32.73 -20.33
N ALA A 23 14.92 31.88 -19.66
CA ALA A 23 13.70 31.30 -20.20
C ALA A 23 12.43 32.13 -19.94
N GLN A 24 12.49 33.11 -19.02
CA GLN A 24 11.33 33.96 -18.71
C GLN A 24 11.22 35.22 -19.57
N ASP A 25 12.33 35.69 -20.16
CA ASP A 25 12.28 36.91 -20.98
C ASP A 25 11.92 36.71 -22.46
N THR A 26 11.81 35.45 -22.92
CA THR A 26 11.44 35.15 -24.33
C THR A 26 9.96 34.82 -24.49
N THR A 27 9.18 34.67 -23.43
CA THR A 27 7.75 34.33 -23.51
C THR A 27 6.80 35.52 -23.44
N THR A 28 7.30 36.72 -23.15
CA THR A 28 6.43 37.91 -23.02
C THR A 28 6.28 38.74 -24.27
N ASN A 29 7.05 38.51 -25.33
CA ASN A 29 6.99 39.30 -26.56
C ASN A 29 6.40 38.59 -27.80
N ALA A 30 5.88 37.36 -27.65
CA ALA A 30 5.29 36.59 -28.77
C ALA A 30 3.78 36.39 -28.68
N VAL A 31 3.07 37.14 -27.83
CA VAL A 31 1.64 36.89 -27.54
C VAL A 31 0.73 37.97 -28.10
N THR A 32 1.06 38.64 -29.19
CA THR A 32 0.12 39.62 -29.77
C THR A 32 -0.37 39.37 -31.19
N ASP A 33 0.01 38.29 -31.87
CA ASP A 33 -0.46 38.10 -33.24
C ASP A 33 -0.60 36.67 -33.76
N ILE A 34 -1.19 35.74 -33.02
CA ILE A 34 -1.70 34.48 -33.63
C ILE A 34 -2.94 34.03 -32.86
N GLY A 35 -4.10 34.55 -33.24
CA GLY A 35 -5.38 33.97 -32.88
C GLY A 35 -5.63 32.70 -33.68
N SER A 36 -6.10 31.65 -33.02
CA SER A 36 -6.82 30.46 -33.48
C SER A 36 -6.08 29.12 -33.59
N ASP A 37 -4.76 29.07 -33.76
CA ASP A 37 -4.10 27.76 -33.98
C ASP A 37 -3.27 27.24 -32.78
N VAL A 38 -3.16 27.99 -31.68
CA VAL A 38 -2.32 27.64 -30.51
C VAL A 38 -3.06 26.77 -29.48
N GLY A 39 -4.37 26.68 -29.58
CA GLY A 39 -5.21 25.92 -28.61
C GLY A 39 -4.97 24.42 -28.62
N ASN A 40 -4.52 23.85 -29.73
CA ASN A 40 -4.39 22.40 -29.86
C ASN A 40 -2.95 21.89 -29.62
N ALA A 41 -1.95 22.77 -29.79
CA ALA A 41 -0.54 22.40 -29.59
C ALA A 41 -0.10 22.50 -28.11
N THR A 42 -0.72 23.42 -27.32
CA THR A 42 -0.41 23.59 -25.91
C THR A 42 -1.07 22.51 -25.04
N SER A 43 -2.28 22.03 -25.40
CA SER A 43 -2.94 20.92 -24.71
C SER A 43 -2.14 19.62 -24.83
N GLY A 44 -1.65 19.29 -26.04
CA GLY A 44 -0.85 18.09 -26.26
C GLY A 44 0.51 18.12 -25.57
N ALA A 45 1.11 19.29 -25.39
CA ALA A 45 2.39 19.42 -24.69
C ALA A 45 2.25 19.33 -23.16
N ILE A 46 1.12 19.84 -22.62
CA ILE A 46 0.81 19.72 -21.19
C ILE A 46 0.42 18.29 -20.84
N ASP A 47 -0.36 17.60 -21.69
CA ASP A 47 -0.72 16.21 -21.51
C ASP A 47 0.49 15.29 -21.63
N ALA A 48 1.43 15.55 -22.56
CA ALA A 48 2.67 14.79 -22.69
C ALA A 48 3.62 15.01 -21.50
N ALA A 49 3.71 16.24 -20.97
CA ALA A 49 4.52 16.54 -19.78
C ALA A 49 3.86 15.98 -18.50
N GLY A 50 2.53 16.00 -18.40
CA GLY A 50 1.77 15.41 -17.30
C GLY A 50 1.92 13.89 -17.27
N ASN A 51 1.83 13.22 -18.42
CA ASN A 51 2.05 11.78 -18.53
C ASN A 51 3.50 11.37 -18.27
N ALA A 52 4.49 12.17 -18.72
CA ALA A 52 5.91 11.86 -18.48
C ALA A 52 6.29 12.00 -17.00
N THR A 53 5.75 12.99 -16.29
CA THR A 53 5.96 13.14 -14.84
C THR A 53 5.17 12.11 -14.04
N GLY A 54 3.93 11.76 -14.45
CA GLY A 54 3.16 10.68 -13.84
C GLY A 54 3.90 9.34 -13.94
N ASN A 55 4.33 8.96 -15.14
CA ASN A 55 5.07 7.73 -15.36
C ASN A 55 6.43 7.67 -14.65
N ALA A 56 7.10 8.82 -14.45
CA ALA A 56 8.36 8.88 -13.70
C ALA A 56 8.15 8.75 -12.18
N LEU A 57 7.03 9.26 -11.66
CA LEU A 57 6.66 9.11 -10.24
C LEU A 57 6.18 7.69 -9.96
N ASP A 58 5.42 7.08 -10.87
CA ASP A 58 4.98 5.68 -10.78
C ASP A 58 6.17 4.73 -10.85
N ALA A 59 7.11 4.93 -11.78
CA ALA A 59 8.34 4.14 -11.88
C ALA A 59 9.26 4.29 -10.67
N ALA A 60 9.30 5.48 -10.04
CA ALA A 60 10.03 5.69 -8.79
C ALA A 60 9.32 5.02 -7.60
N GLY A 61 7.99 5.01 -7.58
CA GLY A 61 7.18 4.30 -6.60
C GLY A 61 7.37 2.78 -6.68
N ASP A 62 7.39 2.23 -7.89
CA ASP A 62 7.63 0.80 -8.15
C ASP A 62 9.06 0.37 -7.76
N ALA A 63 10.06 1.24 -7.91
CA ALA A 63 11.43 0.96 -7.47
C ALA A 63 11.57 0.92 -5.95
N LEU A 64 10.72 1.65 -5.22
CA LEU A 64 10.71 1.69 -3.76
C LEU A 64 9.84 0.59 -3.12
N ASN A 65 8.85 0.08 -3.86
CA ASN A 65 7.96 -0.98 -3.41
C ASN A 65 7.62 -1.91 -4.59
N PRO A 66 8.54 -2.80 -4.99
CA PRO A 66 8.37 -3.64 -6.16
C PRO A 66 7.13 -4.54 -6.03
N THR A 67 6.38 -4.68 -7.11
CA THR A 67 5.24 -5.58 -7.17
C THR A 67 5.70 -7.01 -6.86
N PRO A 68 5.10 -7.70 -5.89
CA PRO A 68 5.47 -9.07 -5.58
C PRO A 68 5.11 -10.03 -6.72
N THR A 69 5.82 -11.14 -6.82
CA THR A 69 5.41 -12.28 -7.67
C THR A 69 4.08 -12.88 -7.20
N GLY A 70 3.42 -13.66 -8.06
CA GLY A 70 2.15 -14.32 -7.71
C GLY A 70 2.23 -15.19 -6.45
N GLN A 71 3.34 -15.91 -6.25
CA GLN A 71 3.54 -16.69 -5.03
C GLN A 71 3.70 -15.78 -3.81
N GLU A 72 4.55 -14.75 -3.88
CA GLU A 72 4.73 -13.82 -2.77
C GLU A 72 3.46 -13.05 -2.40
N PHE A 73 2.69 -12.63 -3.42
CA PHE A 73 1.39 -12.01 -3.20
C PHE A 73 0.43 -12.94 -2.48
N ALA A 74 0.29 -14.17 -2.98
CA ALA A 74 -0.63 -15.16 -2.41
C ALA A 74 -0.25 -15.51 -0.96
N ASP A 75 1.05 -15.63 -0.66
CA ASP A 75 1.56 -15.88 0.70
C ASP A 75 1.29 -14.69 1.63
N LYS A 76 1.58 -13.46 1.17
CA LYS A 76 1.31 -12.25 1.96
C LYS A 76 -0.18 -12.10 2.27
N ALA A 77 -1.05 -12.33 1.28
CA ALA A 77 -2.50 -12.27 1.46
C ALA A 77 -3.00 -13.37 2.44
N ALA A 78 -2.50 -14.59 2.31
CA ALA A 78 -2.89 -15.70 3.18
C ALA A 78 -2.42 -15.50 4.64
N LYS A 79 -1.20 -14.98 4.84
CA LYS A 79 -0.67 -14.64 6.17
C LYS A 79 -1.44 -13.48 6.81
N SER A 80 -1.79 -12.47 6.01
CA SER A 80 -2.64 -11.35 6.46
C SER A 80 -4.00 -11.86 6.92
N ASP A 81 -4.71 -12.64 6.11
CA ASP A 81 -6.01 -13.20 6.48
C ASP A 81 -5.92 -14.06 7.75
N ALA A 82 -4.90 -14.92 7.87
CA ALA A 82 -4.70 -15.75 9.05
C ALA A 82 -4.49 -14.91 10.33
N PHE A 83 -3.68 -13.85 10.24
CA PHE A 83 -3.46 -12.91 11.33
C PHE A 83 -4.75 -12.20 11.73
N GLU A 84 -5.51 -11.68 10.76
CA GLU A 84 -6.77 -10.97 10.99
C GLU A 84 -7.82 -11.87 11.66
N ILE A 85 -7.98 -13.10 11.20
CA ILE A 85 -8.89 -14.08 11.82
C ILE A 85 -8.46 -14.39 13.25
N ALA A 86 -7.16 -14.57 13.52
CA ALA A 86 -6.65 -14.83 14.86
C ALA A 86 -6.87 -13.63 15.80
N ALA A 87 -6.53 -12.42 15.38
CA ALA A 87 -6.73 -11.20 16.15
C ALA A 87 -8.22 -10.94 16.44
N ALA A 88 -9.09 -11.14 15.44
CA ALA A 88 -10.53 -10.99 15.62
C ALA A 88 -11.14 -12.05 16.57
N ASN A 89 -10.58 -13.26 16.61
CA ASN A 89 -11.00 -14.26 17.59
C ASN A 89 -10.63 -13.86 19.02
N LEU A 90 -9.50 -13.20 19.25
CA LEU A 90 -9.16 -12.64 20.57
C LEU A 90 -10.18 -11.58 21.01
N ALA A 91 -10.69 -10.78 20.08
CA ALA A 91 -11.68 -9.74 20.40
C ALA A 91 -12.99 -10.29 20.99
N LYS A 92 -13.39 -11.51 20.67
CA LYS A 92 -14.59 -12.14 21.22
C LYS A 92 -14.59 -12.20 22.76
N THR A 93 -13.42 -12.44 23.34
CA THR A 93 -13.27 -12.64 24.79
C THR A 93 -12.54 -11.50 25.49
N ASN A 94 -11.73 -10.72 24.75
CA ASN A 94 -10.85 -9.72 25.32
C ASN A 94 -11.40 -8.29 25.19
N ALA A 95 -12.19 -8.01 24.16
CA ALA A 95 -12.78 -6.69 23.93
C ALA A 95 -13.86 -6.38 24.98
N ASP A 96 -14.01 -5.08 25.29
CA ASP A 96 -15.09 -4.57 26.13
C ASP A 96 -16.21 -3.97 25.26
N SER A 97 -15.84 -3.18 24.23
CA SER A 97 -16.77 -2.51 23.33
C SER A 97 -17.58 -3.50 22.48
N ALA A 98 -18.91 -3.32 22.47
CA ALA A 98 -19.80 -4.08 21.61
C ALA A 98 -19.53 -3.80 20.11
N GLU A 99 -19.14 -2.57 19.77
CA GLU A 99 -18.80 -2.16 18.42
C GLU A 99 -17.52 -2.85 17.94
N VAL A 100 -16.50 -2.98 18.79
CA VAL A 100 -15.26 -3.71 18.50
C VAL A 100 -15.55 -5.20 18.30
N LYS A 101 -16.37 -5.82 19.13
CA LYS A 101 -16.82 -7.21 18.97
C LYS A 101 -17.56 -7.43 17.66
N LYS A 102 -18.45 -6.50 17.30
CA LYS A 102 -19.17 -6.55 16.02
C LYS A 102 -18.25 -6.41 14.82
N PHE A 103 -17.31 -5.46 14.89
CA PHE A 103 -16.28 -5.29 13.85
C PHE A 103 -15.45 -6.57 13.69
N ALA A 104 -14.99 -7.18 14.80
CA ALA A 104 -14.23 -8.41 14.78
C ALA A 104 -15.00 -9.59 14.13
N ALA A 105 -16.31 -9.70 14.39
CA ALA A 105 -17.14 -10.70 13.74
C ALA A 105 -17.17 -10.51 12.20
N THR A 106 -17.28 -9.25 11.74
CA THR A 106 -17.20 -8.91 10.32
C THR A 106 -15.83 -9.29 9.73
N MET A 107 -14.74 -9.06 10.47
CA MET A 107 -13.38 -9.43 10.02
C MET A 107 -13.23 -10.94 9.84
N ILE A 108 -13.72 -11.74 10.76
CA ILE A 108 -13.67 -13.21 10.63
C ILE A 108 -14.38 -13.68 9.37
N GLU A 109 -15.59 -13.20 9.11
CA GLU A 109 -16.36 -13.57 7.93
C GLU A 109 -15.65 -13.14 6.64
N ALA A 110 -15.25 -11.88 6.57
CA ALA A 110 -14.65 -11.30 5.37
C ALA A 110 -13.29 -11.94 5.03
N HIS A 111 -12.41 -12.14 6.02
CA HIS A 111 -11.09 -12.74 5.80
C HIS A 111 -11.16 -14.26 5.53
N THR A 112 -12.19 -14.94 6.04
CA THR A 112 -12.47 -16.32 5.61
C THR A 112 -12.87 -16.38 4.13
N GLY A 113 -13.70 -15.44 3.67
CA GLY A 113 -14.08 -15.31 2.27
C GLY A 113 -12.91 -14.91 1.37
N SER A 114 -12.06 -13.96 1.80
CA SER A 114 -10.83 -13.57 1.12
C SER A 114 -9.88 -14.75 0.93
N THR A 115 -9.62 -15.51 1.99
CA THR A 115 -8.79 -16.73 1.95
C THR A 115 -9.29 -17.72 0.89
N ALA A 116 -10.60 -17.96 0.84
CA ALA A 116 -11.19 -18.88 -0.16
C ALA A 116 -10.99 -18.33 -1.59
N LYS A 117 -11.19 -17.03 -1.80
CA LYS A 117 -11.01 -16.36 -3.09
C LYS A 117 -9.55 -16.41 -3.56
N ILE A 118 -8.59 -16.08 -2.69
CA ILE A 118 -7.15 -16.15 -3.01
C ILE A 118 -6.73 -17.58 -3.34
N LYS A 119 -7.16 -18.58 -2.57
CA LYS A 119 -6.87 -19.99 -2.87
C LYS A 119 -7.43 -20.42 -4.23
N ALA A 120 -8.67 -20.05 -4.55
CA ALA A 120 -9.29 -20.36 -5.82
C ALA A 120 -8.61 -19.68 -7.01
N ALA A 121 -8.15 -18.43 -6.85
CA ALA A 121 -7.41 -17.70 -7.86
C ALA A 121 -6.00 -18.28 -8.06
N ALA A 122 -5.30 -18.59 -6.96
CA ALA A 122 -3.96 -19.19 -6.97
C ALA A 122 -3.94 -20.56 -7.65
N ALA A 123 -4.97 -21.38 -7.46
CA ALA A 123 -5.11 -22.68 -8.11
C ALA A 123 -5.27 -22.58 -9.65
N LYS A 124 -5.68 -21.43 -10.19
CA LYS A 124 -5.81 -21.18 -11.64
C LYS A 124 -4.49 -20.73 -12.29
N ALA A 125 -3.46 -20.45 -11.52
CA ALA A 125 -2.15 -20.09 -12.05
C ALA A 125 -1.47 -21.30 -12.71
N THR A 126 -0.53 -21.05 -13.62
CA THR A 126 0.28 -22.09 -14.27
C THR A 126 1.75 -21.72 -14.16
N PRO A 127 2.53 -22.43 -13.33
CA PRO A 127 2.11 -23.52 -12.43
C PRO A 127 1.17 -23.05 -11.31
N ALA A 128 0.37 -23.96 -10.76
CA ALA A 128 -0.55 -23.64 -9.66
C ALA A 128 0.21 -23.16 -8.40
N ILE A 129 -0.26 -22.06 -7.84
CA ILE A 129 0.30 -21.44 -6.64
C ILE A 129 -0.40 -22.02 -5.40
N LYS A 130 0.36 -22.26 -4.34
CA LYS A 130 -0.14 -22.73 -3.04
C LYS A 130 0.15 -21.64 -1.99
N PRO A 131 -0.86 -20.87 -1.57
CA PRO A 131 -0.66 -19.83 -0.54
C PRO A 131 -0.24 -20.45 0.80
N ASP A 132 0.77 -19.85 1.45
CA ASP A 132 1.23 -20.22 2.79
C ASP A 132 0.61 -19.27 3.83
N PRO A 133 -0.30 -19.77 4.73
CA PRO A 133 -0.92 -18.96 5.76
C PRO A 133 -0.10 -18.91 7.07
N MET A 134 1.11 -19.48 7.11
CA MET A 134 1.93 -19.49 8.33
C MET A 134 2.33 -18.07 8.71
N LEU A 135 1.95 -17.64 9.90
CA LEU A 135 2.26 -16.31 10.41
C LEU A 135 3.78 -16.06 10.45
N THR A 136 4.17 -14.83 10.22
CA THR A 136 5.54 -14.40 10.50
C THR A 136 5.78 -14.29 12.00
N SER A 137 7.06 -14.27 12.43
CA SER A 137 7.41 -14.05 13.84
C SER A 137 6.84 -12.75 14.39
N ASP A 138 6.83 -11.70 13.57
CA ASP A 138 6.29 -10.39 13.96
C ASP A 138 4.76 -10.43 14.13
N GLN A 139 4.05 -11.12 13.23
CA GLN A 139 2.60 -11.32 13.36
C GLN A 139 2.28 -12.13 14.60
N GLN A 140 3.03 -13.20 14.88
CA GLN A 140 2.83 -14.00 16.09
C GLN A 140 3.09 -13.17 17.34
N SER A 141 4.17 -12.40 17.39
CA SER A 141 4.48 -11.50 18.52
C SER A 141 3.36 -10.49 18.77
N LYS A 142 2.82 -9.87 17.71
CA LYS A 142 1.68 -8.95 17.82
C LYS A 142 0.45 -9.63 18.39
N LEU A 143 0.14 -10.87 18.00
CA LEU A 143 -0.97 -11.64 18.57
C LEU A 143 -0.73 -11.97 20.04
N ASP A 144 0.49 -12.37 20.41
CA ASP A 144 0.86 -12.70 21.78
C ASP A 144 0.74 -11.48 22.70
N ASP A 145 1.14 -10.30 22.21
CA ASP A 145 0.98 -9.05 22.95
C ASP A 145 -0.51 -8.65 23.08
N LEU A 146 -1.25 -8.76 22.00
CA LEU A 146 -2.69 -8.47 22.00
C LEU A 146 -3.47 -9.41 22.95
N ALA A 147 -3.07 -10.68 23.03
CA ALA A 147 -3.71 -11.67 23.89
C ALA A 147 -3.59 -11.36 25.40
N LYS A 148 -2.56 -10.58 25.79
CA LYS A 148 -2.33 -10.16 27.18
C LYS A 148 -3.28 -9.04 27.63
N LEU A 149 -3.86 -8.30 26.68
CA LEU A 149 -4.71 -7.15 26.93
C LEU A 149 -6.16 -7.57 27.12
N LYS A 150 -6.92 -6.75 27.87
CA LYS A 150 -8.37 -6.89 28.10
C LYS A 150 -9.04 -5.53 28.14
N GLY A 151 -10.36 -5.53 27.94
CA GLY A 151 -11.17 -4.32 28.08
C GLY A 151 -10.76 -3.21 27.12
N ALA A 152 -10.75 -1.98 27.59
CA ALA A 152 -10.46 -0.80 26.80
C ALA A 152 -9.03 -0.79 26.21
N ASP A 153 -8.05 -1.36 26.92
CA ASP A 153 -6.67 -1.47 26.43
C ASP A 153 -6.59 -2.44 25.24
N PHE A 154 -7.34 -3.54 25.30
CA PHE A 154 -7.48 -4.45 24.16
C PHE A 154 -8.16 -3.75 22.99
N ASP A 155 -9.28 -3.09 23.22
CA ASP A 155 -10.07 -2.41 22.18
C ASP A 155 -9.18 -1.42 21.41
N LYS A 156 -8.45 -0.58 22.15
CA LYS A 156 -7.53 0.38 21.55
C LYS A 156 -6.42 -0.29 20.71
N ALA A 157 -5.72 -1.25 21.29
CA ALA A 157 -4.61 -1.94 20.62
C ALA A 157 -5.09 -2.72 19.40
N TYR A 158 -6.26 -3.39 19.50
CA TYR A 158 -6.85 -4.12 18.38
C TYR A 158 -7.21 -3.17 17.24
N ILE A 159 -7.89 -2.05 17.49
CA ILE A 159 -8.26 -1.09 16.44
C ILE A 159 -7.03 -0.42 15.83
N ASP A 160 -6.02 -0.06 16.62
CA ASP A 160 -4.76 0.48 16.08
C ASP A 160 -4.07 -0.53 15.14
N ASN A 161 -4.01 -1.81 15.52
CA ASN A 161 -3.49 -2.89 14.68
C ASN A 161 -4.32 -3.06 13.39
N GLN A 162 -5.66 -3.00 13.50
CA GLN A 162 -6.56 -3.13 12.35
C GLN A 162 -6.36 -2.02 11.33
N VAL A 163 -6.20 -0.77 11.78
CA VAL A 163 -5.93 0.36 10.87
C VAL A 163 -4.63 0.12 10.11
N SER A 164 -3.54 -0.20 10.80
CA SER A 164 -2.23 -0.44 10.16
C SER A 164 -2.28 -1.62 9.19
N ALA A 165 -2.82 -2.76 9.61
CA ALA A 165 -2.88 -3.95 8.77
C ALA A 165 -3.73 -3.76 7.51
N HIS A 166 -4.84 -2.99 7.61
CA HIS A 166 -5.68 -2.70 6.46
C HIS A 166 -5.06 -1.65 5.52
N GLU A 167 -4.26 -0.70 6.01
CA GLU A 167 -3.47 0.20 5.16
C GLU A 167 -2.44 -0.57 4.33
N ASP A 168 -1.70 -1.49 4.96
CA ASP A 168 -0.74 -2.35 4.28
C ASP A 168 -1.43 -3.29 3.28
N ALA A 169 -2.53 -3.93 3.67
CA ALA A 169 -3.29 -4.83 2.81
C ALA A 169 -3.90 -4.09 1.60
N LEU A 170 -4.42 -2.88 1.80
CA LEU A 170 -4.98 -2.07 0.71
C LEU A 170 -3.91 -1.69 -0.32
N SER A 171 -2.72 -1.29 0.14
CA SER A 171 -1.58 -1.00 -0.72
C SER A 171 -1.18 -2.25 -1.52
N LEU A 172 -1.04 -3.41 -0.86
CA LEU A 172 -0.73 -4.68 -1.50
C LEU A 172 -1.76 -5.05 -2.56
N MET A 173 -3.07 -4.98 -2.23
CA MET A 173 -4.15 -5.35 -3.15
C MET A 173 -4.21 -4.43 -4.37
N LYS A 174 -4.09 -3.11 -4.18
CA LYS A 174 -4.09 -2.13 -5.28
C LYS A 174 -2.88 -2.32 -6.20
N ASN A 175 -1.67 -2.38 -5.63
CA ASN A 175 -0.46 -2.59 -6.42
C ASN A 175 -0.56 -3.90 -7.23
N TYR A 176 -1.00 -4.99 -6.62
CA TYR A 176 -1.07 -6.26 -7.33
C TYR A 176 -2.21 -6.30 -8.37
N ALA A 177 -3.34 -5.63 -8.12
CA ALA A 177 -4.41 -5.50 -9.10
C ALA A 177 -3.94 -4.76 -10.37
N ASP A 178 -3.08 -3.75 -10.20
CA ASP A 178 -2.58 -2.94 -11.30
C ASP A 178 -1.38 -3.59 -12.02
N ASN A 179 -0.43 -4.16 -11.27
CA ASN A 179 0.88 -4.53 -11.77
C ASN A 179 1.20 -6.03 -11.67
N GLY A 180 0.36 -6.85 -11.01
CA GLY A 180 0.63 -8.27 -10.75
C GLY A 180 0.88 -9.10 -12.02
N ASP A 181 1.73 -10.11 -11.88
CA ASP A 181 2.16 -11.02 -12.97
C ASP A 181 1.19 -12.18 -13.24
N THR A 182 0.27 -12.49 -12.32
CA THR A 182 -0.65 -13.63 -12.39
C THR A 182 -2.08 -13.16 -12.62
N PRO A 183 -2.67 -13.31 -13.82
CA PRO A 183 -3.97 -12.72 -14.17
C PRO A 183 -5.13 -13.08 -13.21
N SER A 184 -5.20 -14.33 -12.75
CA SER A 184 -6.25 -14.77 -11.82
C SER A 184 -6.12 -14.10 -10.44
N LEU A 185 -4.90 -13.88 -9.96
CA LEU A 185 -4.63 -13.19 -8.70
C LEU A 185 -4.81 -11.68 -8.84
N LYS A 186 -4.48 -11.07 -9.99
CA LYS A 186 -4.81 -9.67 -10.30
C LYS A 186 -6.31 -9.41 -10.17
N ALA A 187 -7.12 -10.25 -10.81
CA ALA A 187 -8.57 -10.13 -10.74
C ALA A 187 -9.08 -10.26 -9.29
N ALA A 188 -8.56 -11.24 -8.53
CA ALA A 188 -8.93 -11.42 -7.13
C ALA A 188 -8.53 -10.22 -6.26
N ALA A 189 -7.33 -9.66 -6.47
CA ALA A 189 -6.87 -8.46 -5.77
C ALA A 189 -7.77 -7.26 -6.04
N GLY A 190 -8.16 -7.03 -7.31
CA GLY A 190 -9.09 -5.96 -7.69
C GLY A 190 -10.48 -6.08 -7.06
N GLU A 191 -10.98 -7.31 -6.86
CA GLU A 191 -12.25 -7.55 -6.17
C GLU A 191 -12.14 -7.41 -4.64
N ILE A 192 -10.97 -7.69 -4.06
CA ILE A 192 -10.73 -7.61 -2.61
C ILE A 192 -10.43 -6.18 -2.17
N ALA A 193 -9.70 -5.40 -2.96
CA ALA A 193 -9.29 -4.03 -2.60
C ALA A 193 -10.42 -3.12 -2.10
N PRO A 194 -11.61 -3.04 -2.74
CA PRO A 194 -12.70 -2.21 -2.23
C PRO A 194 -13.28 -2.72 -0.90
N VAL A 195 -13.21 -4.02 -0.63
CA VAL A 195 -13.64 -4.60 0.65
C VAL A 195 -12.67 -4.20 1.75
N VAL A 196 -11.36 -4.29 1.50
CA VAL A 196 -10.32 -3.84 2.43
C VAL A 196 -10.43 -2.34 2.73
N GLN A 197 -10.71 -1.51 1.70
CA GLN A 197 -10.97 -0.07 1.91
C GLN A 197 -12.13 0.16 2.88
N LYS A 198 -13.25 -0.54 2.69
CA LYS A 198 -14.40 -0.43 3.58
C LYS A 198 -14.06 -0.83 5.02
N HIS A 199 -13.30 -1.89 5.21
CA HIS A 199 -12.85 -2.31 6.54
C HIS A 199 -11.94 -1.27 7.19
N LEU A 200 -11.01 -0.68 6.43
CA LEU A 200 -10.15 0.41 6.89
C LEU A 200 -10.98 1.60 7.38
N ASP A 201 -12.00 2.00 6.61
CA ASP A 201 -12.88 3.11 6.98
C ASP A 201 -13.67 2.78 8.27
N MET A 202 -14.13 1.54 8.41
CA MET A 202 -14.80 1.07 9.63
C MET A 202 -13.85 1.07 10.84
N ALA A 203 -12.61 0.60 10.67
CA ALA A 203 -11.60 0.61 11.75
C ALA A 203 -11.25 2.05 12.16
N LYS A 204 -11.05 2.96 11.20
CA LYS A 204 -10.80 4.39 11.46
C LYS A 204 -11.95 5.06 12.20
N ALA A 205 -13.20 4.70 11.91
CA ALA A 205 -14.37 5.21 12.62
C ALA A 205 -14.46 4.73 14.08
N LEU A 206 -13.85 3.58 14.41
CA LEU A 206 -13.77 3.04 15.78
C LEU A 206 -12.55 3.55 16.55
N LYS A 207 -11.58 4.14 15.88
CA LYS A 207 -10.39 4.73 16.51
C LYS A 207 -10.79 6.02 17.23
N LYS A 208 -10.72 6.00 18.57
CA LYS A 208 -11.06 7.11 19.48
C LYS A 208 -9.80 7.78 20.02
#